data_a33cf358b8e3c4d95aad094a6f13be6f
#
_entry.id   a33cf358b8e3c4d95aad094a6f13be6f
#
_cell.length_a   1.000
_cell.length_b   1.000
_cell.length_c   1.000
_cell.angle_alpha   90.00
_cell.angle_beta   90.00
_cell.angle_gamma   90.00
#
_symmetry.space_group_name_H-M   'P 1'
#
loop_
_entity.id
_entity.type
_entity.pdbx_description
1 polymer ?
#
loop_
_entity_poly.entity_id
_entity_poly.type
_entity_poly.pdbx_seq_one_letter_code
_entity_poly.pdbx_strand_id
1 'polypeptide(L)'
;MELQLEHSRDAWVNAFFTGNYDVLAQYEHDTFKVIYEQEGRIESNYMRYERIAHAVQNGVWKPRNPDIEFEEFEFNRNETECDVLIGLEEDKRLIKEHWIYDGGWKITELRFLKSKKSSV
;
A
#
# COMPACT_ATOMS: atom_id res chain seq x y z
N MET A 1 -19.43 -3.13 2.49
CA MET A 1 -18.06 -3.64 2.52
C MET A 1 -17.03 -2.64 2.00
N GLU A 2 -17.34 -1.96 0.91
CA GLU A 2 -16.40 -0.97 0.36
C GLU A 2 -16.10 0.14 1.36
N LEU A 3 -17.11 0.64 2.07
CA LEU A 3 -16.92 1.71 3.05
C LEU A 3 -15.98 1.29 4.18
N GLN A 4 -16.11 0.05 4.64
CA GLN A 4 -15.22 -0.48 5.67
C GLN A 4 -13.78 -0.56 5.18
N LEU A 5 -13.61 -1.00 3.93
CA LEU A 5 -12.29 -1.08 3.32
C LEU A 5 -11.68 0.32 3.18
N GLU A 6 -12.47 1.29 2.72
CA GLU A 6 -11.98 2.66 2.59
C GLU A 6 -11.50 3.21 3.94
N HIS A 7 -12.24 2.94 5.00
CA HIS A 7 -11.86 3.34 6.35
C HIS A 7 -10.50 2.74 6.75
N SER A 8 -10.32 1.45 6.49
CA SER A 8 -9.07 0.76 6.81
C SER A 8 -7.92 1.30 5.97
N ARG A 9 -8.16 1.55 4.69
CA ARG A 9 -7.14 2.11 3.80
C ARG A 9 -6.72 3.51 4.25
N ASP A 10 -7.70 4.34 4.60
CA ASP A 10 -7.39 5.71 5.06
C ASP A 10 -6.54 5.69 6.31
N ALA A 11 -6.86 4.80 7.26
CA ALA A 11 -6.09 4.67 8.49
C ALA A 11 -4.67 4.16 8.18
N TRP A 12 -4.55 3.19 7.28
CA TRP A 12 -3.27 2.63 6.89
C TRP A 12 -2.39 3.69 6.18
N VAL A 13 -2.98 4.42 5.25
CA VAL A 13 -2.26 5.47 4.52
C VAL A 13 -1.80 6.57 5.46
N ASN A 14 -2.70 7.01 6.35
CA ASN A 14 -2.37 8.05 7.32
C ASN A 14 -1.24 7.60 8.25
N ALA A 15 -1.27 6.34 8.67
CA ALA A 15 -0.22 5.80 9.52
C ALA A 15 1.15 5.83 8.82
N PHE A 16 1.16 5.56 7.52
CA PHE A 16 2.40 5.62 6.75
C PHE A 16 2.94 7.04 6.71
N PHE A 17 2.10 8.01 6.38
CA PHE A 17 2.57 9.40 6.26
C PHE A 17 2.98 10.01 7.59
N THR A 18 2.38 9.55 8.69
CA THR A 18 2.76 10.04 10.02
C THR A 18 3.88 9.22 10.67
N GLY A 19 4.30 8.13 10.02
CA GLY A 19 5.35 7.28 10.55
C GLY A 19 4.90 6.42 11.73
N ASN A 20 3.60 6.18 11.86
CA ASN A 20 3.06 5.39 12.96
C ASN A 20 3.07 3.90 12.61
N TYR A 21 4.24 3.28 12.74
CA TYR A 21 4.43 1.89 12.34
C TYR A 21 3.64 0.89 13.19
N ASP A 22 3.26 1.26 14.40
CA ASP A 22 2.39 0.39 15.22
C ASP A 22 1.01 0.26 14.60
N VAL A 23 0.46 1.36 14.09
CA VAL A 23 -0.83 1.35 13.42
C VAL A 23 -0.73 0.66 12.08
N LEU A 24 0.37 0.87 11.34
CA LEU A 24 0.60 0.15 10.09
C LEU A 24 0.47 -1.36 10.30
N ALA A 25 1.10 -1.87 11.36
CA ALA A 25 1.07 -3.30 11.66
C ALA A 25 -0.33 -3.84 11.88
N GLN A 26 -1.26 -3.01 12.36
CA GLN A 26 -2.64 -3.42 12.58
C GLN A 26 -3.39 -3.69 11.28
N TYR A 27 -3.02 -3.03 10.20
CA TYR A 27 -3.70 -3.15 8.91
C TYR A 27 -2.94 -3.99 7.91
N GLU A 28 -1.73 -4.42 8.25
CA GLU A 28 -0.91 -5.25 7.36
C GLU A 28 -0.95 -6.70 7.84
N HIS A 29 -1.23 -7.60 6.91
CA HIS A 29 -1.25 -9.02 7.21
C HIS A 29 0.18 -9.50 7.50
N ASP A 30 0.32 -10.61 8.22
CA ASP A 30 1.63 -11.17 8.54
C ASP A 30 2.47 -11.45 7.30
N THR A 31 1.82 -11.74 6.18
CA THR A 31 2.48 -12.05 4.92
C THR A 31 2.68 -10.83 4.03
N PHE A 32 2.36 -9.64 4.53
CA PHE A 32 2.43 -8.43 3.74
C PHE A 32 3.82 -8.22 3.14
N LYS A 33 3.83 -7.84 1.87
CA LYS A 33 5.08 -7.53 1.18
C LYS A 33 4.85 -6.39 0.19
N VAL A 34 5.91 -5.66 -0.10
CA VAL A 34 5.92 -4.63 -1.12
C VAL A 34 6.75 -5.14 -2.28
N ILE A 35 6.19 -5.08 -3.47
CA ILE A 35 6.86 -5.57 -4.68
C ILE A 35 7.14 -4.39 -5.59
N TYR A 36 8.40 -4.22 -5.95
CA TYR A 36 8.86 -3.19 -6.87
C TYR A 36 9.20 -3.88 -8.20
N GLU A 37 8.21 -3.95 -9.09
CA GLU A 37 8.39 -4.69 -10.35
C GLU A 37 9.53 -4.16 -11.22
N GLN A 38 9.66 -2.83 -11.27
CA GLN A 38 10.68 -2.21 -12.09
C GLN A 38 12.08 -2.63 -11.66
N GLU A 39 12.28 -2.80 -10.36
CA GLU A 39 13.58 -3.15 -9.78
C GLU A 39 13.74 -4.64 -9.54
N GLY A 40 12.68 -5.43 -9.68
CA GLY A 40 12.70 -6.85 -9.35
C GLY A 40 12.95 -7.10 -7.87
N ARG A 41 12.50 -6.20 -7.01
CA ARG A 41 12.78 -6.24 -5.57
C ARG A 41 11.51 -6.48 -4.77
N ILE A 42 11.63 -7.27 -3.70
CA ILE A 42 10.55 -7.54 -2.76
C ILE A 42 11.01 -7.15 -1.37
N GLU A 43 10.16 -6.42 -0.64
CA GLU A 43 10.47 -5.94 0.70
C GLU A 43 9.39 -6.44 1.67
N SER A 44 9.81 -7.05 2.78
CA SER A 44 8.88 -7.52 3.80
C SER A 44 8.37 -6.37 4.67
N ASN A 45 7.27 -6.60 5.39
CA ASN A 45 6.74 -5.61 6.33
C ASN A 45 7.76 -5.30 7.44
N TYR A 46 8.45 -6.31 7.92
CA TYR A 46 9.44 -6.13 9.00
C TYR A 46 10.56 -5.17 8.59
N MET A 47 11.07 -5.32 7.38
CA MET A 47 12.12 -4.44 6.86
C MET A 47 11.63 -2.99 6.77
N ARG A 48 10.38 -2.82 6.37
CA ARG A 48 9.77 -1.49 6.27
C ARG A 48 9.63 -0.85 7.64
N TYR A 49 9.18 -1.61 8.63
CA TYR A 49 9.00 -1.08 9.99
C TYR A 49 10.32 -0.60 10.57
N GLU A 50 11.38 -1.36 10.38
CA GLU A 50 12.71 -0.94 10.87
C GLU A 50 13.15 0.36 10.21
N ARG A 51 12.95 0.47 8.90
CA ARG A 51 13.34 1.66 8.16
C ARG A 51 12.53 2.88 8.60
N ILE A 52 11.21 2.69 8.75
CA ILE A 52 10.34 3.77 9.20
C ILE A 52 10.71 4.21 10.61
N ALA A 53 10.87 3.25 11.53
CA ALA A 53 11.22 3.55 12.91
C ALA A 53 12.52 4.33 13.00
N HIS A 54 13.52 3.91 12.24
CA HIS A 54 14.81 4.59 12.21
C HIS A 54 14.68 6.04 11.72
N ALA A 55 13.92 6.23 10.64
CA ALA A 55 13.72 7.56 10.08
C ALA A 55 12.91 8.45 11.01
N VAL A 56 11.91 7.90 11.70
CA VAL A 56 11.12 8.65 12.68
C VAL A 56 12.00 9.09 13.85
N GLN A 57 12.82 8.20 14.37
CA GLN A 57 13.71 8.49 15.49
C GLN A 57 14.71 9.59 15.14
N ASN A 58 15.11 9.67 13.87
CA ASN A 58 16.06 10.66 13.41
C ASN A 58 15.40 11.93 12.88
N GLY A 59 14.07 12.00 12.96
CA GLY A 59 13.32 13.19 12.53
C GLY A 59 13.33 13.43 11.03
N VAL A 60 13.59 12.39 10.24
CA VAL A 60 13.68 12.53 8.78
C VAL A 60 12.57 11.81 8.01
N TRP A 61 11.54 11.35 8.71
CA TRP A 61 10.42 10.67 8.04
C TRP A 61 9.48 11.72 7.44
N LYS A 62 9.62 11.96 6.15
CA LYS A 62 8.82 12.96 5.42
C LYS A 62 8.44 12.41 4.04
N PRO A 63 7.59 11.38 4.00
CA PRO A 63 7.19 10.81 2.71
C PRO A 63 6.35 11.82 1.92
N ARG A 64 6.54 11.78 0.61
CA ARG A 64 5.79 12.65 -0.29
C ARG A 64 4.41 12.05 -0.55
N ASN A 65 3.38 12.89 -0.49
CA ASN A 65 2.02 12.48 -0.81
C ASN A 65 1.77 12.69 -2.30
N PRO A 66 1.69 11.63 -3.11
CA PRO A 66 1.52 11.79 -4.56
C PRO A 66 0.09 12.18 -4.91
N ASP A 67 -0.07 12.83 -6.06
CA ASP A 67 -1.39 13.14 -6.60
C ASP A 67 -1.95 11.91 -7.28
N ILE A 68 -3.17 11.54 -6.90
CA ILE A 68 -3.84 10.36 -7.41
C ILE A 68 -4.80 10.78 -8.51
N GLU A 69 -4.67 10.12 -9.68
CA GLU A 69 -5.55 10.37 -10.81
C GLU A 69 -6.83 9.56 -10.72
N PHE A 70 -6.71 8.30 -10.30
CA PHE A 70 -7.88 7.44 -10.13
C PHE A 70 -7.61 6.30 -9.15
N GLU A 71 -8.68 5.75 -8.60
CA GLU A 71 -8.66 4.54 -7.78
C GLU A 71 -9.82 3.66 -8.22
N GLU A 72 -9.54 2.39 -8.46
CA GLU A 72 -10.55 1.42 -8.87
C GLU A 72 -10.54 0.24 -7.90
N PHE A 73 -11.72 -0.14 -7.41
CA PHE A 73 -11.89 -1.23 -6.46
C PHE A 73 -12.53 -2.42 -7.17
N GLU A 74 -11.93 -3.59 -7.05
CA GLU A 74 -12.47 -4.81 -7.62
C GLU A 74 -12.56 -5.88 -6.53
N PHE A 75 -13.79 -6.14 -6.09
CA PHE A 75 -14.06 -7.14 -5.06
C PHE A 75 -14.28 -8.52 -5.69
N ASN A 76 -13.89 -9.58 -4.95
CA ASN A 76 -14.25 -10.93 -5.36
C ASN A 76 -15.74 -11.15 -5.10
N ARG A 77 -16.26 -12.32 -5.53
CA ARG A 77 -17.68 -12.63 -5.43
C ARG A 77 -18.22 -12.53 -4.00
N ASN A 78 -17.45 -12.97 -3.01
CA ASN A 78 -17.89 -13.00 -1.62
C ASN A 78 -17.53 -11.73 -0.85
N GLU A 79 -16.91 -10.77 -1.51
CA GLU A 79 -16.47 -9.51 -0.91
C GLU A 79 -15.54 -9.73 0.28
N THR A 80 -14.70 -10.77 0.19
CA THR A 80 -13.68 -11.07 1.20
C THR A 80 -12.28 -10.69 0.73
N GLU A 81 -12.14 -10.30 -0.52
CA GLU A 81 -10.88 -9.84 -1.10
C GLU A 81 -11.17 -8.68 -2.03
N CYS A 82 -10.23 -7.78 -2.12
CA CYS A 82 -10.36 -6.63 -3.02
C CYS A 82 -9.00 -6.23 -3.56
N ASP A 83 -8.93 -6.02 -4.86
CA ASP A 83 -7.78 -5.41 -5.50
C ASP A 83 -8.10 -3.94 -5.71
N VAL A 84 -7.18 -3.06 -5.32
CA VAL A 84 -7.32 -1.62 -5.55
C VAL A 84 -6.24 -1.21 -6.54
N LEU A 85 -6.66 -0.69 -7.69
CA LEU A 85 -5.73 -0.18 -8.68
C LEU A 85 -5.69 1.34 -8.57
N ILE A 86 -4.51 1.88 -8.39
CA ILE A 86 -4.30 3.31 -8.19
C ILE A 86 -3.45 3.85 -9.33
N GLY A 87 -3.95 4.87 -10.01
CA GLY A 87 -3.20 5.56 -11.04
C GLY A 87 -2.69 6.88 -10.49
N LEU A 88 -1.39 7.11 -10.59
CA LEU A 88 -0.79 8.37 -10.18
C LEU A 88 -0.78 9.34 -11.34
N GLU A 89 -1.04 10.61 -11.06
CA GLU A 89 -1.06 11.65 -12.08
C GLU A 89 0.32 11.85 -12.69
N GLU A 90 1.34 11.84 -11.83
CA GLU A 90 2.73 11.99 -12.25
C GLU A 90 3.23 10.69 -12.85
N ASP A 91 3.81 10.74 -14.06
CA ASP A 91 4.38 9.60 -14.75
C ASP A 91 3.39 8.51 -15.14
N LYS A 92 2.10 8.71 -14.89
CA LYS A 92 1.07 7.70 -15.18
C LYS A 92 1.41 6.34 -14.57
N ARG A 93 2.07 6.35 -13.41
CA ARG A 93 2.48 5.14 -12.71
C ARG A 93 1.28 4.45 -12.09
N LEU A 94 1.29 3.13 -12.10
CA LEU A 94 0.23 2.32 -11.52
C LEU A 94 0.71 1.60 -10.27
N ILE A 95 -0.16 1.59 -9.26
CA ILE A 95 0.09 0.89 -8.00
C ILE A 95 -1.10 -0.02 -7.76
N LYS A 96 -0.85 -1.23 -7.27
CA LYS A 96 -1.90 -2.18 -6.97
C LYS A 96 -1.80 -2.63 -5.52
N GLU A 97 -2.93 -2.63 -4.81
CA GLU A 97 -3.03 -3.14 -3.44
C GLU A 97 -3.92 -4.37 -3.45
N HIS A 98 -3.55 -5.36 -2.66
CA HIS A 98 -4.41 -6.53 -2.46
C HIS A 98 -4.81 -6.61 -0.99
N TRP A 99 -6.12 -6.57 -0.73
CA TRP A 99 -6.68 -6.59 0.61
C TRP A 99 -7.51 -7.84 0.82
N ILE A 100 -7.45 -8.39 2.03
CA ILE A 100 -8.29 -9.51 2.43
C ILE A 100 -9.06 -9.15 3.70
N TYR A 101 -10.22 -9.77 3.88
CA TYR A 101 -11.00 -9.63 5.10
C TYR A 101 -10.74 -10.85 5.99
N ASP A 102 -10.10 -10.61 7.12
CA ASP A 102 -9.72 -11.65 8.09
C ASP A 102 -9.88 -11.04 9.48
N GLY A 103 -11.13 -11.01 9.97
CA GLY A 103 -11.45 -10.31 11.21
C GLY A 103 -11.31 -8.81 11.10
N GLY A 104 -11.21 -8.30 9.89
CA GLY A 104 -10.99 -6.90 9.53
C GLY A 104 -10.24 -6.87 8.22
N TRP A 105 -10.25 -5.73 7.54
CA TRP A 105 -9.53 -5.60 6.28
C TRP A 105 -8.02 -5.45 6.54
N LYS A 106 -7.23 -6.29 5.87
CA LYS A 106 -5.78 -6.25 5.97
C LYS A 106 -5.16 -6.33 4.60
N ILE A 107 -4.13 -5.53 4.36
CA ILE A 107 -3.42 -5.56 3.09
C ILE A 107 -2.37 -6.66 3.11
N THR A 108 -2.32 -7.44 2.03
CA THR A 108 -1.34 -8.53 1.88
C THR A 108 -0.23 -8.18 0.91
N GLU A 109 -0.49 -7.23 0.00
CA GLU A 109 0.49 -6.91 -1.02
C GLU A 109 0.30 -5.47 -1.50
N LEU A 110 1.42 -4.76 -1.65
CA LEU A 110 1.48 -3.47 -2.30
C LEU A 110 2.47 -3.61 -3.44
N ARG A 111 1.99 -3.40 -4.66
CA ARG A 111 2.79 -3.64 -5.85
C ARG A 111 2.94 -2.37 -6.67
N PHE A 112 4.17 -1.97 -6.90
CA PHE A 112 4.48 -0.88 -7.81
C PHE A 112 4.71 -1.50 -9.17
N LEU A 113 3.76 -1.30 -10.08
CA LEU A 113 3.76 -1.96 -11.36
C LEU A 113 4.83 -1.40 -12.29
N LYS A 114 5.33 -2.28 -13.15
CA LYS A 114 6.34 -1.89 -14.10
C LYS A 114 5.73 -0.95 -15.14
N SER A 115 6.46 0.11 -15.47
CA SER A 115 6.00 1.05 -16.47
C SER A 115 6.00 0.42 -17.85
N LYS A 116 4.95 0.69 -18.63
CA LYS A 116 4.86 0.24 -20.03
C LYS A 116 5.41 1.28 -20.99
N LYS A 117 5.95 2.35 -20.47
CA LYS A 117 6.37 3.49 -21.26
C LYS A 117 7.47 3.14 -22.25
N SER A 118 8.28 2.16 -21.93
CA SER A 118 9.43 1.78 -22.75
C SER A 118 9.11 0.79 -23.87
N SER A 119 7.88 0.42 -24.04
CA SER A 119 7.48 -0.61 -24.99
C SER A 119 7.46 -0.12 -26.43
N VAL A 120 7.84 1.06 -26.66
CA VAL A 120 7.85 1.64 -28.00
C VAL A 120 9.04 1.16 -28.81
#